data_4969284f17d9a28522a17b410a8fdc7b
#
_entry.id   4969284f17d9a28522a17b410a8fdc7b
#
_cell.length_a   1.000
_cell.length_b   1.000
_cell.length_c   1.000
_cell.angle_alpha   90.00
_cell.angle_beta   90.00
_cell.angle_gamma   90.00
#
_symmetry.space_group_name_H-M   'P 1'
#
loop_
_entity.id
_entity.type
_entity.pdbx_description
1 polymer ?
#
loop_
_entity_poly.entity_id
_entity_poly.type
_entity_poly.pdbx_seq_one_letter_code
_entity_poly.pdbx_strand_id
1 'polypeptide(L)'
;SYGSQAMNLDGQRSVAVGLYQRDGANALEVSRAVKAELKRLEPSFPPGIETSMIVDAADNVQANLDRTIATLRDAVLLVLVVLVLFLGRWRLALIPGLAVPVALVGSLVLVKLSGSNLNSLILFGMVMATGIVVDDAIVVSEDIAGRIERGDAPKAAAEDAMAELAGAVVATSLVLAAVFVPVLLI
;
A
#
# COMPACT_ATOMS: atom_id res chain seq x y z
N SER A 1 2.72 31.75 28.06
CA SER A 1 1.54 31.94 28.94
C SER A 1 0.72 30.66 28.87
N TYR A 2 0.73 29.89 29.96
CA TYR A 2 -0.17 28.74 30.08
C TYR A 2 -1.58 29.27 30.31
N GLY A 3 -2.39 29.33 29.27
CA GLY A 3 -3.81 29.57 29.38
C GLY A 3 -4.46 28.32 29.98
N SER A 4 -4.87 28.38 31.24
CA SER A 4 -5.73 27.35 31.82
C SER A 4 -7.14 27.51 31.23
N GLN A 5 -7.38 26.87 30.09
CA GLN A 5 -8.73 26.66 29.62
C GLN A 5 -9.32 25.50 30.45
N ALA A 6 -10.29 25.81 31.26
CA ALA A 6 -11.10 24.83 31.94
C ALA A 6 -11.85 24.02 30.87
N MET A 7 -11.45 22.78 30.65
CA MET A 7 -12.11 21.87 29.72
C MET A 7 -13.02 20.94 30.54
N ASN A 8 -14.21 20.68 30.04
CA ASN A 8 -15.11 19.69 30.61
C ASN A 8 -15.21 18.54 29.61
N LEU A 9 -14.92 17.34 30.07
CA LEU A 9 -15.14 16.10 29.35
C LEU A 9 -16.26 15.35 30.06
N ASP A 10 -17.36 15.10 29.37
CA ASP A 10 -18.54 14.42 29.91
C ASP A 10 -19.05 14.99 31.25
N GLY A 11 -18.96 16.32 31.41
CA GLY A 11 -19.39 17.01 32.61
C GLY A 11 -18.36 17.02 33.77
N GLN A 12 -17.22 16.41 33.60
CA GLN A 12 -16.12 16.39 34.57
C GLN A 12 -15.05 17.43 34.21
N ARG A 13 -14.47 18.08 35.20
CA ARG A 13 -13.34 18.99 34.99
C ARG A 13 -12.13 18.19 34.51
N SER A 14 -11.58 18.59 33.38
CA SER A 14 -10.47 17.90 32.76
C SER A 14 -9.39 18.86 32.27
N VAL A 15 -8.18 18.35 32.10
CA VAL A 15 -7.06 19.05 31.48
C VAL A 15 -6.65 18.26 30.23
N ALA A 16 -6.60 18.95 29.09
CA ALA A 16 -6.13 18.33 27.87
C ALA A 16 -4.65 18.63 27.64
N VAL A 17 -3.90 17.60 27.29
CA VAL A 17 -2.51 17.70 26.87
C VAL A 17 -2.42 17.34 25.40
N GLY A 18 -2.03 18.28 24.55
CA GLY A 18 -1.77 18.05 23.14
C GLY A 18 -0.33 17.61 22.91
N LEU A 19 -0.16 16.43 22.32
CA LEU A 19 1.13 15.90 21.90
C LEU A 19 1.23 15.96 20.39
N TYR A 20 2.26 16.62 19.87
CA TYR A 20 2.48 16.78 18.44
C TYR A 20 3.72 16.01 18.03
N GLN A 21 3.59 15.26 16.96
CA GLN A 21 4.74 14.59 16.36
C GLN A 21 5.68 15.60 15.69
N ARG A 22 6.98 15.30 15.65
CA ARG A 22 7.95 16.06 14.85
C ARG A 22 7.79 15.71 13.38
N ASP A 23 8.20 16.60 12.50
CA ASP A 23 8.27 16.34 11.07
C ASP A 23 9.11 15.09 10.78
N GLY A 24 8.58 14.21 9.95
CA GLY A 24 9.21 12.92 9.61
C GLY A 24 9.04 11.81 10.66
N ALA A 25 8.42 12.06 11.82
CA ALA A 25 8.15 11.01 12.79
C ALA A 25 6.99 10.09 12.33
N ASN A 26 7.06 8.82 12.73
CA ASN A 26 6.01 7.85 12.46
C ASN A 26 4.88 8.00 13.49
N ALA A 27 3.68 8.39 13.03
CA ALA A 27 2.52 8.61 13.90
C ALA A 27 2.15 7.37 14.74
N LEU A 28 2.25 6.17 14.17
CA LEU A 28 1.93 4.92 14.87
C LEU A 28 2.95 4.62 15.98
N GLU A 29 4.22 4.90 15.75
CA GLU A 29 5.27 4.71 16.76
C GLU A 29 5.13 5.72 17.89
N VAL A 30 4.85 6.99 17.55
CA VAL A 30 4.62 8.04 18.54
C VAL A 30 3.41 7.69 19.41
N SER A 31 2.29 7.31 18.81
CA SER A 31 1.10 6.90 19.57
C SER A 31 1.38 5.72 20.52
N ARG A 32 2.08 4.68 20.02
CA ARG A 32 2.46 3.54 20.87
C ARG A 32 3.36 3.97 22.03
N ALA A 33 4.34 4.83 21.79
CA ALA A 33 5.23 5.33 22.83
C ALA A 33 4.46 6.16 23.87
N VAL A 34 3.54 7.01 23.43
CA VAL A 34 2.68 7.81 24.33
C VAL A 34 1.78 6.92 25.17
N LYS A 35 1.11 5.92 24.55
CA LYS A 35 0.26 4.95 25.29
C LYS A 35 1.06 4.16 26.32
N ALA A 36 2.28 3.74 25.97
CA ALA A 36 3.17 3.03 26.88
C ALA A 36 3.62 3.90 28.06
N GLU A 37 3.96 5.17 27.79
CA GLU A 37 4.38 6.10 28.82
C GLU A 37 3.22 6.49 29.75
N LEU A 38 2.01 6.73 29.22
CA LEU A 38 0.82 6.95 30.03
C LEU A 38 0.56 5.79 30.99
N LYS A 39 0.63 4.56 30.48
CA LYS A 39 0.46 3.36 31.30
C LYS A 39 1.55 3.24 32.39
N ARG A 40 2.77 3.68 32.09
CA ARG A 40 3.87 3.71 33.05
C ARG A 40 3.65 4.74 34.17
N LEU A 41 3.05 5.89 33.83
CA LEU A 41 2.80 6.99 34.75
C LEU A 41 1.51 6.82 35.56
N GLU A 42 0.57 6.01 35.09
CA GLU A 42 -0.75 5.79 35.71
C GLU A 42 -0.68 5.48 37.21
N PRO A 43 0.26 4.62 37.70
CA PRO A 43 0.38 4.35 39.15
C PRO A 43 0.86 5.57 39.99
N SER A 44 1.42 6.58 39.33
CA SER A 44 1.93 7.79 39.99
C SER A 44 0.91 8.92 40.04
N PHE A 45 -0.27 8.77 39.45
CA PHE A 45 -1.31 9.78 39.52
C PHE A 45 -2.02 9.79 40.86
N PRO A 46 -2.43 10.96 41.33
CA PRO A 46 -3.25 11.07 42.53
C PRO A 46 -4.57 10.32 42.40
N PRO A 47 -5.14 9.79 43.49
CA PRO A 47 -6.44 9.14 43.47
C PRO A 47 -7.53 10.05 42.87
N GLY A 48 -8.32 9.50 41.95
CA GLY A 48 -9.41 10.22 41.29
C GLY A 48 -9.02 10.90 39.96
N ILE A 49 -7.77 10.71 39.47
CA ILE A 49 -7.38 11.14 38.12
C ILE A 49 -7.46 9.93 37.17
N GLU A 50 -8.31 10.07 36.19
CA GLU A 50 -8.40 9.11 35.07
C GLU A 50 -7.80 9.74 33.81
N THR A 51 -7.10 8.94 33.02
CA THR A 51 -6.55 9.38 31.73
C THR A 51 -7.35 8.80 30.59
N SER A 52 -7.73 9.65 29.65
CA SER A 52 -8.46 9.26 28.45
C SER A 52 -7.80 9.87 27.22
N MET A 53 -7.66 9.12 26.16
CA MET A 53 -7.18 9.61 24.87
C MET A 53 -8.39 10.02 24.03
N ILE A 54 -8.58 11.32 23.86
CA ILE A 54 -9.75 11.89 23.18
C ILE A 54 -9.59 11.79 21.65
N VAL A 55 -8.40 12.06 21.15
CA VAL A 55 -8.06 12.01 19.71
C VAL A 55 -6.72 11.35 19.55
N ASP A 56 -6.68 10.29 18.77
CA ASP A 56 -5.45 9.64 18.34
C ASP A 56 -5.37 9.68 16.81
N ALA A 57 -4.46 10.50 16.29
CA ALA A 57 -4.23 10.57 14.85
C ALA A 57 -3.76 9.22 14.27
N ALA A 58 -3.10 8.39 15.08
CA ALA A 58 -2.63 7.09 14.64
C ALA A 58 -3.77 6.10 14.35
N ASP A 59 -4.92 6.22 15.02
CA ASP A 59 -6.08 5.37 14.76
C ASP A 59 -6.63 5.63 13.35
N ASN A 60 -6.64 6.90 12.90
CA ASN A 60 -7.01 7.25 11.52
C ASN A 60 -6.00 6.72 10.50
N VAL A 61 -4.70 6.82 10.81
CA VAL A 61 -3.64 6.29 9.93
C VAL A 61 -3.77 4.77 9.82
N GLN A 62 -3.95 4.07 10.93
CA GLN A 62 -4.14 2.62 10.95
C GLN A 62 -5.38 2.21 10.16
N ALA A 63 -6.52 2.85 10.39
CA ALA A 63 -7.75 2.57 9.67
C ALA A 63 -7.61 2.80 8.15
N ASN A 64 -6.88 3.84 7.74
CA ASN A 64 -6.61 4.10 6.32
C ASN A 64 -5.68 3.03 5.72
N LEU A 65 -4.65 2.59 6.44
CA LEU A 65 -3.76 1.51 6.01
C LEU A 65 -4.55 0.20 5.84
N ASP A 66 -5.37 -0.17 6.82
CA ASP A 66 -6.18 -1.39 6.79
C ASP A 66 -7.17 -1.38 5.61
N ARG A 67 -7.84 -0.24 5.37
CA ARG A 67 -8.71 -0.05 4.21
C ARG A 67 -7.95 -0.17 2.89
N THR A 68 -6.76 0.41 2.81
CA THR A 68 -5.94 0.36 1.59
C THR A 68 -5.47 -1.07 1.31
N ILE A 69 -5.02 -1.81 2.32
CA ILE A 69 -4.64 -3.21 2.19
C ILE A 69 -5.85 -4.06 1.76
N ALA A 70 -7.03 -3.81 2.35
CA ALA A 70 -8.25 -4.49 1.93
C ALA A 70 -8.60 -4.19 0.47
N THR A 71 -8.52 -2.93 0.05
CA THR A 71 -8.78 -2.53 -1.34
C THR A 71 -7.79 -3.16 -2.32
N LEU A 72 -6.50 -3.20 -1.96
CA LEU A 72 -5.48 -3.88 -2.77
C LEU A 72 -5.78 -5.38 -2.91
N ARG A 73 -6.10 -6.04 -1.80
CA ARG A 73 -6.51 -7.46 -1.82
C ARG A 73 -7.71 -7.69 -2.72
N ASP A 74 -8.75 -6.87 -2.57
CA ASP A 74 -9.99 -7.02 -3.33
C ASP A 74 -9.76 -6.73 -4.82
N ALA A 75 -8.90 -5.76 -5.16
CA ALA A 75 -8.48 -5.51 -6.53
C ALA A 75 -7.73 -6.70 -7.14
N VAL A 76 -6.78 -7.28 -6.41
CA VAL A 76 -6.04 -8.49 -6.85
C VAL A 76 -6.99 -9.66 -7.07
N LEU A 77 -7.92 -9.90 -6.15
CA LEU A 77 -8.92 -10.97 -6.29
C LEU A 77 -9.83 -10.75 -7.50
N LEU A 78 -10.31 -9.52 -7.70
CA LEU A 78 -11.15 -9.18 -8.85
C LEU A 78 -10.40 -9.40 -10.17
N VAL A 79 -9.16 -8.95 -10.25
CA VAL A 79 -8.30 -9.15 -11.42
C VAL A 79 -8.10 -10.65 -11.69
N LEU A 80 -7.81 -11.45 -10.68
CA LEU A 80 -7.68 -12.91 -10.83
C LEU A 80 -8.96 -13.55 -11.36
N VAL A 81 -10.12 -13.15 -10.86
CA VAL A 81 -11.41 -13.65 -11.34
C VAL A 81 -11.62 -13.29 -12.81
N VAL A 82 -11.37 -12.03 -13.17
CA VAL A 82 -11.49 -11.56 -14.55
C VAL A 82 -10.52 -12.34 -15.46
N LEU A 83 -9.26 -12.51 -15.06
CA LEU A 83 -8.27 -13.26 -15.81
C LEU A 83 -8.70 -14.72 -16.04
N VAL A 84 -9.20 -15.38 -15.01
CA VAL A 84 -9.68 -16.78 -15.14
C VAL A 84 -10.86 -16.86 -16.09
N LEU A 85 -11.77 -15.88 -16.07
CA LEU A 85 -12.92 -15.84 -16.95
C LEU A 85 -12.51 -15.60 -18.41
N PHE A 86 -11.58 -14.68 -18.67
CA PHE A 86 -11.18 -14.31 -20.03
C PHE A 86 -10.21 -15.33 -20.65
N LEU A 87 -9.20 -15.78 -19.90
CA LEU A 87 -8.24 -16.76 -20.42
C LEU A 87 -8.83 -18.19 -20.49
N GLY A 88 -9.93 -18.46 -19.78
CA GLY A 88 -10.55 -19.79 -19.73
C GLY A 88 -9.67 -20.88 -19.09
N ARG A 89 -8.46 -20.52 -18.63
CA ARG A 89 -7.45 -21.44 -18.09
C ARG A 89 -6.84 -20.88 -16.81
N TRP A 90 -7.26 -21.39 -15.68
CA TRP A 90 -6.82 -20.91 -14.36
C TRP A 90 -5.29 -20.94 -14.18
N ARG A 91 -4.59 -21.90 -14.83
CA ARG A 91 -3.13 -22.01 -14.76
C ARG A 91 -2.41 -20.82 -15.42
N LEU A 92 -2.96 -20.31 -16.53
CA LEU A 92 -2.39 -19.14 -17.20
C LEU A 92 -2.68 -17.86 -16.42
N ALA A 93 -3.84 -17.77 -15.77
CA ALA A 93 -4.20 -16.64 -14.91
C ALA A 93 -3.32 -16.53 -13.65
N LEU A 94 -2.71 -17.63 -13.20
CA LEU A 94 -1.79 -17.61 -12.06
C LEU A 94 -0.51 -16.82 -12.33
N ILE A 95 -0.02 -16.76 -13.58
CA ILE A 95 1.22 -16.06 -13.91
C ILE A 95 1.07 -14.56 -13.65
N PRO A 96 0.14 -13.83 -14.30
CA PRO A 96 -0.11 -12.43 -13.98
C PRO A 96 -0.61 -12.24 -12.55
N GLY A 97 -1.38 -13.20 -12.01
CA GLY A 97 -1.85 -13.17 -10.64
C GLY A 97 -0.75 -13.18 -9.58
N LEU A 98 0.38 -13.84 -9.84
CA LEU A 98 1.56 -13.82 -8.98
C LEU A 98 2.44 -12.59 -9.23
N ALA A 99 2.44 -12.04 -10.43
CA ALA A 99 3.22 -10.84 -10.75
C ALA A 99 2.79 -9.63 -9.90
N VAL A 100 1.49 -9.50 -9.62
CA VAL A 100 0.93 -8.38 -8.83
C VAL A 100 1.47 -8.35 -7.39
N PRO A 101 1.33 -9.40 -6.58
CA PRO A 101 1.89 -9.40 -5.22
C PRO A 101 3.40 -9.17 -5.21
N VAL A 102 4.14 -9.73 -6.15
CA VAL A 102 5.60 -9.54 -6.26
C VAL A 102 5.93 -8.08 -6.56
N ALA A 103 5.23 -7.45 -7.51
CA ALA A 103 5.41 -6.05 -7.84
C ALA A 103 5.06 -5.13 -6.66
N LEU A 104 3.96 -5.41 -5.95
CA LEU A 104 3.56 -4.65 -4.77
C LEU A 104 4.59 -4.74 -3.63
N VAL A 105 5.05 -5.95 -3.31
CA VAL A 105 6.09 -6.15 -2.29
C VAL A 105 7.39 -5.47 -2.70
N GLY A 106 7.80 -5.60 -3.97
CA GLY A 106 8.97 -4.93 -4.51
C GLY A 106 8.88 -3.40 -4.38
N SER A 107 7.72 -2.83 -4.72
CA SER A 107 7.46 -1.38 -4.57
C SER A 107 7.53 -0.92 -3.12
N LEU A 108 6.94 -1.68 -2.18
CA LEU A 108 7.02 -1.38 -0.74
C LEU A 108 8.46 -1.41 -0.22
N VAL A 109 9.27 -2.36 -0.69
CA VAL A 109 10.70 -2.42 -0.35
C VAL A 109 11.43 -1.20 -0.88
N LEU A 110 11.18 -0.77 -2.12
CA LEU A 110 11.78 0.43 -2.69
C LEU A 110 11.38 1.70 -1.95
N VAL A 111 10.10 1.85 -1.59
CA VAL A 111 9.62 2.98 -0.77
C VAL A 111 10.34 3.01 0.59
N LYS A 112 10.51 1.86 1.23
CA LYS A 112 11.24 1.77 2.50
C LYS A 112 12.72 2.13 2.34
N LEU A 113 13.37 1.67 1.28
CA LEU A 113 14.79 1.96 1.01
C LEU A 113 15.03 3.42 0.66
N SER A 114 14.08 4.09 0.03
CA SER A 114 14.15 5.53 -0.26
C SER A 114 13.96 6.42 0.97
N GLY A 115 13.67 5.83 2.14
CA GLY A 115 13.40 6.58 3.37
C GLY A 115 12.05 7.30 3.37
N SER A 116 11.23 7.07 2.36
CA SER A 116 9.90 7.68 2.26
C SER A 116 8.90 6.99 3.19
N ASN A 117 8.00 7.77 3.77
CA ASN A 117 6.89 7.23 4.57
C ASN A 117 5.73 6.86 3.65
N LEU A 118 5.06 5.75 3.94
CA LEU A 118 3.82 5.38 3.29
C LEU A 118 2.78 6.47 3.53
N ASN A 119 2.28 7.04 2.45
CA ASN A 119 1.20 8.01 2.45
C ASN A 119 0.13 7.62 1.43
N SER A 120 -1.00 8.30 1.46
CA SER A 120 -2.13 7.99 0.57
C SER A 120 -1.78 8.15 -0.91
N LEU A 121 -0.87 9.06 -1.26
CA LEU A 121 -0.44 9.28 -2.65
C LEU A 121 0.38 8.10 -3.17
N ILE A 122 1.35 7.61 -2.37
CA ILE A 122 2.15 6.43 -2.70
C ILE A 122 1.24 5.20 -2.84
N LEU A 123 0.30 5.01 -1.91
CA LEU A 123 -0.65 3.90 -1.97
C LEU A 123 -1.53 3.97 -3.22
N PHE A 124 -2.04 5.16 -3.57
CA PHE A 124 -2.80 5.37 -4.80
C PHE A 124 -1.96 5.07 -6.05
N GLY A 125 -0.72 5.55 -6.10
CA GLY A 125 0.22 5.24 -7.18
C GLY A 125 0.47 3.74 -7.32
N MET A 126 0.60 3.01 -6.21
CA MET A 126 0.77 1.55 -6.21
C MET A 126 -0.48 0.83 -6.77
N VAL A 127 -1.69 1.28 -6.42
CA VAL A 127 -2.94 0.72 -6.99
C VAL A 127 -2.98 0.93 -8.49
N MET A 128 -2.66 2.15 -8.96
CA MET A 128 -2.63 2.46 -10.40
C MET A 128 -1.57 1.63 -11.14
N ALA A 129 -0.35 1.55 -10.57
CA ALA A 129 0.72 0.75 -11.17
C ALA A 129 0.37 -0.74 -11.24
N THR A 130 -0.38 -1.26 -10.27
CA THR A 130 -0.86 -2.65 -10.28
C THR A 130 -1.69 -2.97 -11.52
N GLY A 131 -2.61 -2.06 -11.92
CA GLY A 131 -3.42 -2.24 -13.13
C GLY A 131 -2.56 -2.39 -14.38
N ILE A 132 -1.53 -1.56 -14.50
CA ILE A 132 -0.63 -1.56 -15.66
C ILE A 132 0.24 -2.81 -15.71
N VAL A 133 0.82 -3.23 -14.56
CA VAL A 133 1.60 -4.48 -14.47
C VAL A 133 0.75 -5.69 -14.87
N VAL A 134 -0.53 -5.67 -14.51
CA VAL A 134 -1.48 -6.73 -14.89
C VAL A 134 -1.70 -6.75 -16.39
N ASP A 135 -1.91 -5.59 -17.04
CA ASP A 135 -2.14 -5.50 -18.47
C ASP A 135 -0.94 -6.06 -19.26
N ASP A 136 0.28 -5.66 -18.91
CA ASP A 136 1.50 -6.20 -19.54
C ASP A 136 1.62 -7.72 -19.32
N ALA A 137 1.34 -8.18 -18.11
CA ALA A 137 1.40 -9.61 -17.79
C ALA A 137 0.32 -10.42 -18.51
N ILE A 138 -0.87 -9.85 -18.76
CA ILE A 138 -1.94 -10.48 -19.55
C ILE A 138 -1.49 -10.66 -21.00
N VAL A 139 -1.02 -9.58 -21.63
CA VAL A 139 -0.61 -9.59 -23.04
C VAL A 139 0.48 -10.64 -23.28
N VAL A 140 1.51 -10.68 -22.42
CA VAL A 140 2.58 -11.68 -22.53
C VAL A 140 2.05 -13.10 -22.32
N SER A 141 1.21 -13.31 -21.31
CA SER A 141 0.66 -14.64 -21.00
C SER A 141 -0.25 -15.16 -22.11
N GLU A 142 -1.03 -14.27 -22.74
CA GLU A 142 -1.95 -14.59 -23.85
C GLU A 142 -1.17 -14.96 -25.11
N ASP A 143 -0.12 -14.22 -25.46
CA ASP A 143 0.72 -14.56 -26.63
C ASP A 143 1.44 -15.90 -26.42
N ILE A 144 2.02 -16.15 -25.24
CA ILE A 144 2.63 -17.45 -24.91
C ILE A 144 1.59 -18.58 -25.05
N ALA A 145 0.39 -18.38 -24.50
CA ALA A 145 -0.68 -19.37 -24.59
C ALA A 145 -1.07 -19.67 -26.03
N GLY A 146 -1.24 -18.63 -26.84
CA GLY A 146 -1.56 -18.77 -28.26
C GLY A 146 -0.49 -19.50 -29.07
N ARG A 147 0.80 -19.31 -28.74
CA ARG A 147 1.92 -20.04 -29.36
C ARG A 147 1.91 -21.53 -28.98
N ILE A 148 1.68 -21.82 -27.71
CA ILE A 148 1.57 -23.22 -27.23
C ILE A 148 0.38 -23.93 -27.91
N GLU A 149 -0.74 -23.25 -28.10
CA GLU A 149 -1.90 -23.79 -28.81
C GLU A 149 -1.61 -24.10 -30.29
N ARG A 150 -0.71 -23.34 -30.91
CA ARG A 150 -0.24 -23.56 -32.28
C ARG A 150 0.78 -24.71 -32.37
N GLY A 151 1.22 -25.27 -31.25
CA GLY A 151 2.10 -26.44 -31.19
C GLY A 151 3.53 -26.15 -30.79
N ASP A 152 3.86 -24.91 -30.40
CA ASP A 152 5.19 -24.56 -29.94
C ASP A 152 5.48 -25.18 -28.56
N ALA A 153 6.73 -25.56 -28.35
CA ALA A 153 7.16 -26.02 -27.03
C ALA A 153 7.08 -24.87 -26.01
N PRO A 154 6.63 -25.09 -24.76
CA PRO A 154 6.38 -23.99 -23.80
C PRO A 154 7.57 -23.05 -23.60
N LYS A 155 8.80 -23.57 -23.63
CA LYS A 155 10.00 -22.76 -23.51
C LYS A 155 10.23 -21.87 -24.72
N ALA A 156 10.12 -22.42 -25.92
CA ALA A 156 10.27 -21.69 -27.18
C ALA A 156 9.18 -20.62 -27.29
N ALA A 157 7.92 -20.97 -26.99
CA ALA A 157 6.81 -20.03 -26.98
C ALA A 157 7.08 -18.83 -26.05
N ALA A 158 7.65 -19.04 -24.86
CA ALA A 158 7.98 -17.97 -23.94
C ALA A 158 9.16 -17.12 -24.43
N GLU A 159 10.22 -17.72 -25.00
CA GLU A 159 11.37 -17.02 -25.54
C GLU A 159 10.97 -16.13 -26.74
N ASP A 160 10.18 -16.66 -27.65
CA ASP A 160 9.72 -15.94 -28.84
C ASP A 160 8.71 -14.81 -28.49
N ALA A 161 7.78 -15.07 -27.57
CA ALA A 161 6.86 -14.05 -27.08
C ALA A 161 7.64 -12.89 -26.42
N MET A 162 8.63 -13.18 -25.59
CA MET A 162 9.43 -12.13 -24.97
C MET A 162 10.33 -11.41 -25.97
N ALA A 163 10.86 -12.09 -26.99
CA ALA A 163 11.64 -11.42 -28.05
C ALA A 163 10.79 -10.39 -28.82
N GLU A 164 9.51 -10.67 -29.02
CA GLU A 164 8.58 -9.79 -29.73
C GLU A 164 8.04 -8.66 -28.83
N LEU A 165 7.62 -8.97 -27.61
CA LEU A 165 6.90 -8.06 -26.72
C LEU A 165 7.79 -7.24 -25.78
N ALA A 166 9.03 -7.67 -25.49
CA ALA A 166 9.90 -7.00 -24.52
C ALA A 166 10.12 -5.52 -24.84
N GLY A 167 10.27 -5.17 -26.11
CA GLY A 167 10.43 -3.77 -26.53
C GLY A 167 9.22 -2.90 -26.18
N ALA A 168 8.01 -3.42 -26.41
CA ALA A 168 6.77 -2.72 -26.09
C ALA A 168 6.59 -2.58 -24.57
N VAL A 169 6.80 -3.65 -23.80
CA VAL A 169 6.70 -3.66 -22.33
C VAL A 169 7.71 -2.70 -21.68
N VAL A 170 8.94 -2.66 -22.18
CA VAL A 170 9.94 -1.68 -21.69
C VAL A 170 9.54 -0.26 -22.04
N ALA A 171 9.04 -0.03 -23.26
CA ALA A 171 8.61 1.30 -23.67
C ALA A 171 7.43 1.81 -22.82
N THR A 172 6.40 0.99 -22.59
CA THR A 172 5.27 1.36 -21.70
C THR A 172 5.73 1.65 -20.29
N SER A 173 6.61 0.82 -19.72
CA SER A 173 7.18 1.02 -18.38
C SER A 173 7.99 2.33 -18.28
N LEU A 174 8.78 2.68 -19.31
CA LEU A 174 9.54 3.94 -19.36
C LEU A 174 8.64 5.17 -19.48
N VAL A 175 7.57 5.09 -20.29
CA VAL A 175 6.58 6.18 -20.41
C VAL A 175 5.92 6.43 -19.06
N LEU A 176 5.53 5.37 -18.36
CA LEU A 176 4.94 5.48 -17.01
C LEU A 176 5.92 6.07 -16.01
N ALA A 177 7.16 5.60 -15.98
CA ALA A 177 8.18 6.18 -15.14
C ALA A 177 8.38 7.68 -15.43
N ALA A 178 8.38 8.09 -16.69
CA ALA A 178 8.49 9.49 -17.08
C ALA A 178 7.29 10.34 -16.61
N VAL A 179 6.10 9.77 -16.49
CA VAL A 179 4.90 10.46 -15.98
C VAL A 179 4.91 10.53 -14.46
N PHE A 180 5.28 9.45 -13.77
CA PHE A 180 5.17 9.38 -12.31
C PHE A 180 6.38 9.95 -11.57
N VAL A 181 7.61 9.87 -12.11
CA VAL A 181 8.81 10.41 -11.46
C VAL A 181 8.69 11.90 -11.13
N PRO A 182 8.20 12.79 -12.01
CA PRO A 182 8.00 14.19 -11.66
C PRO A 182 7.04 14.42 -10.50
N VAL A 183 6.00 13.55 -10.37
CA VAL A 183 5.02 13.65 -9.28
C VAL A 183 5.65 13.28 -7.92
N LEU A 184 6.67 12.42 -7.91
CA LEU A 184 7.41 12.04 -6.70
C LEU A 184 8.40 13.13 -6.24
N LEU A 185 8.72 14.11 -7.11
CA LEU A 185 9.67 15.19 -6.81
C LEU A 185 8.99 16.47 -6.30
N ILE A 186 7.67 16.50 -6.25
CA ILE A 186 6.83 17.59 -5.73
C ILE A 186 6.37 17.27 -4.31
#